data_ba1aa6f1627025bc108e40fe93498375
#
_entry.id   ba1aa6f1627025bc108e40fe93498375
#
_cell.length_a   1.000
_cell.length_b   1.000
_cell.length_c   1.000
_cell.angle_alpha   90.00
_cell.angle_beta   90.00
_cell.angle_gamma   90.00
#
_symmetry.space_group_name_H-M   'P 1'
#
loop_
_entity.id
_entity.type
_entity.pdbx_description
1 polymer ?
#
loop_
_entity_poly.entity_id
_entity_poly.type
_entity_poly.pdbx_seq_one_letter_code
_entity_poly.pdbx_strand_id
1 'polypeptide(L)'
;FKMEWEVDNFSKKYLKEITDAAKDSSKIILATDPDREGEAIAWHVKEYLEEKKLLKDKEIERVVFNEITKKAVIHGIENPRQIEPLLVDAYMARRALDYLVGFNISPILWTKLPGSKSAGRVQSVALKLITEREHEIESFKPEEFWTLSIKFEDNKNQNITASISQLDNNKIEKFSFKNKDEINYAISSVNKKKFNITDISSKIVNRNPSGPFTTSTLQQTASSRLGFGASRTMQIAQKLYQGIEIEGETIGLITYMRTDGTNLSKDAILAFRDYIKKEIGADYLPGSALNYSGKKAKNAQEAHEAIRPTDIIRTPQSVKKYLSPDQNKLYDLIWSRALSSQMESAKFDRNTISIASDNNDTVCKSSGSVLKFDGFLKIYNNPSKVDEETVLPEMSKGLVNIEALIDEQHFTQPPPRYSEASLVKKLEELGIGRPSTCLLYTSDA
;
A
#
# COMPACT_ATOMS: atom_id res chain seq x y z
N PHE A 1 35.41 1.71 14.30
CA PHE A 1 34.77 2.22 15.51
C PHE A 1 34.51 1.07 16.48
N LYS A 2 35.09 1.12 17.69
CA LYS A 2 34.71 0.19 18.74
C LYS A 2 33.49 0.78 19.44
N MET A 3 32.36 0.06 19.41
CA MET A 3 31.15 0.41 20.15
C MET A 3 31.16 -0.29 21.50
N GLU A 4 30.82 0.43 22.55
CA GLU A 4 30.63 -0.09 23.89
C GLU A 4 29.12 -0.05 24.20
N TRP A 5 28.61 -1.12 24.75
CA TRP A 5 27.19 -1.30 25.03
C TRP A 5 26.93 -1.30 26.52
N GLU A 6 26.01 -0.46 26.97
CA GLU A 6 25.50 -0.47 28.32
C GLU A 6 24.09 -1.03 28.38
N VAL A 7 23.83 -1.86 29.37
CA VAL A 7 22.50 -2.40 29.63
C VAL A 7 21.69 -1.36 30.37
N ASP A 8 20.60 -0.89 29.76
CA ASP A 8 19.65 0.01 30.42
C ASP A 8 18.91 -0.67 31.59
N ASN A 9 18.33 0.14 32.47
CA ASN A 9 17.66 -0.37 33.68
C ASN A 9 16.43 -1.22 33.39
N PHE A 10 15.74 -0.97 32.27
CA PHE A 10 14.56 -1.74 31.88
C PHE A 10 14.95 -3.14 31.36
N SER A 11 16.01 -3.23 30.58
CA SER A 11 16.52 -4.49 30.03
C SER A 11 17.18 -5.40 31.10
N LYS A 12 17.69 -4.84 32.20
CA LYS A 12 18.33 -5.63 33.30
C LYS A 12 17.44 -6.74 33.84
N LYS A 13 16.13 -6.50 33.97
CA LYS A 13 15.18 -7.50 34.46
C LYS A 13 15.12 -8.70 33.51
N TYR A 14 14.94 -8.44 32.22
CA TYR A 14 14.85 -9.52 31.23
C TYR A 14 16.16 -10.28 31.07
N LEU A 15 17.29 -9.58 31.10
CA LEU A 15 18.59 -10.23 31.03
C LEU A 15 18.85 -11.11 32.26
N LYS A 16 18.36 -10.72 33.45
CA LYS A 16 18.42 -11.56 34.63
C LYS A 16 17.60 -12.84 34.44
N GLU A 17 16.36 -12.74 33.96
CA GLU A 17 15.49 -13.91 33.72
C GLU A 17 16.15 -14.86 32.70
N ILE A 18 16.70 -14.30 31.57
CA ILE A 18 17.44 -15.08 30.58
C ILE A 18 18.67 -15.75 31.19
N THR A 19 19.43 -15.03 32.02
CA THR A 19 20.62 -15.55 32.71
C THR A 19 20.28 -16.72 33.65
N ASP A 20 19.21 -16.58 34.40
CA ASP A 20 18.79 -17.61 35.35
C ASP A 20 18.29 -18.85 34.60
N ALA A 21 17.49 -18.71 33.53
CA ALA A 21 17.08 -19.82 32.70
C ALA A 21 18.26 -20.48 31.96
N ALA A 22 19.22 -19.70 31.50
CA ALA A 22 20.40 -20.23 30.82
C ALA A 22 21.29 -21.10 31.71
N LYS A 23 21.34 -20.90 33.05
CA LYS A 23 22.16 -21.71 33.96
C LYS A 23 21.77 -23.19 33.91
N ASP A 24 20.47 -23.47 33.88
CA ASP A 24 19.93 -24.82 34.00
C ASP A 24 19.64 -25.49 32.64
N SER A 25 19.91 -24.81 31.54
CA SER A 25 19.69 -25.32 30.20
C SER A 25 20.96 -25.92 29.57
N SER A 26 20.80 -27.00 28.80
CA SER A 26 21.89 -27.58 27.98
C SER A 26 21.95 -26.95 26.59
N LYS A 27 20.84 -26.37 26.11
CA LYS A 27 20.70 -25.78 24.79
C LYS A 27 19.98 -24.45 24.85
N ILE A 28 20.43 -23.48 24.08
CA ILE A 28 19.83 -22.14 24.00
C ILE A 28 19.37 -21.93 22.55
N ILE A 29 18.08 -21.64 22.36
CA ILE A 29 17.49 -21.35 21.07
C ILE A 29 17.14 -19.86 21.00
N LEU A 30 17.75 -19.15 20.07
CA LEU A 30 17.52 -17.73 19.83
C LEU A 30 16.45 -17.58 18.73
N ALA A 31 15.20 -17.37 19.14
CA ALA A 31 14.02 -17.34 18.25
C ALA A 31 13.43 -15.93 18.12
N THR A 32 14.29 -14.94 17.94
CA THR A 32 13.89 -13.54 17.69
C THR A 32 13.39 -13.35 16.25
N ASP A 33 12.78 -12.19 15.96
CA ASP A 33 12.21 -11.87 14.65
C ASP A 33 13.19 -12.11 13.48
N PRO A 34 12.71 -12.40 12.26
CA PRO A 34 13.55 -12.75 11.12
C PRO A 34 14.24 -11.55 10.45
N ASP A 35 14.12 -10.34 11.00
CA ASP A 35 14.77 -9.15 10.48
C ASP A 35 16.14 -8.87 11.15
N ARG A 36 16.85 -7.83 10.67
CA ARG A 36 18.17 -7.47 11.21
C ARG A 36 18.12 -6.97 12.66
N GLU A 37 16.99 -6.39 13.10
CA GLU A 37 16.79 -6.00 14.51
C GLU A 37 16.71 -7.25 15.38
N GLY A 38 15.96 -8.28 14.95
CA GLY A 38 15.90 -9.57 15.63
C GLY A 38 17.23 -10.30 15.61
N GLU A 39 18.00 -10.22 14.51
CA GLU A 39 19.35 -10.79 14.43
C GLU A 39 20.32 -10.13 15.42
N ALA A 40 20.24 -8.80 15.54
CA ALA A 40 21.05 -8.07 16.51
C ALA A 40 20.66 -8.39 17.97
N ILE A 41 19.37 -8.56 18.25
CA ILE A 41 18.93 -8.99 19.59
C ILE A 41 19.51 -10.37 19.91
N ALA A 42 19.42 -11.34 18.98
CA ALA A 42 20.00 -12.66 19.15
C ALA A 42 21.51 -12.58 19.42
N TRP A 43 22.23 -11.75 18.65
CA TRP A 43 23.66 -11.52 18.83
C TRP A 43 23.97 -10.90 20.20
N HIS A 44 23.28 -9.84 20.63
CA HIS A 44 23.48 -9.21 21.94
C HIS A 44 23.22 -10.17 23.10
N VAL A 45 22.17 -10.99 23.02
CA VAL A 45 21.90 -12.01 24.05
C VAL A 45 23.04 -13.03 24.10
N LYS A 46 23.55 -13.48 22.96
CA LYS A 46 24.67 -14.40 22.90
C LYS A 46 25.93 -13.78 23.53
N GLU A 47 26.34 -12.59 23.10
CA GLU A 47 27.51 -11.89 23.64
C GLU A 47 27.40 -11.69 25.18
N TYR A 48 26.22 -11.25 25.65
CA TYR A 48 26.00 -11.07 27.10
C TYR A 48 26.15 -12.38 27.91
N LEU A 49 25.62 -13.49 27.39
CA LEU A 49 25.75 -14.80 28.04
C LEU A 49 27.19 -15.30 27.97
N GLU A 50 27.95 -15.00 26.92
CA GLU A 50 29.37 -15.34 26.75
C GLU A 50 30.22 -14.57 27.73
N GLU A 51 30.03 -13.26 27.92
CA GLU A 51 30.69 -12.44 28.93
C GLU A 51 30.43 -12.98 30.33
N LYS A 52 29.24 -13.50 30.62
CA LYS A 52 28.88 -14.15 31.89
C LYS A 52 29.43 -15.57 32.02
N LYS A 53 30.12 -16.09 31.01
CA LYS A 53 30.68 -17.46 30.95
C LYS A 53 29.61 -18.56 31.11
N LEU A 54 28.38 -18.27 30.64
CA LEU A 54 27.25 -19.21 30.76
C LEU A 54 27.08 -20.11 29.51
N LEU A 55 27.90 -19.91 28.47
CA LEU A 55 27.82 -20.67 27.23
C LEU A 55 28.76 -21.87 27.15
N LYS A 56 29.60 -22.08 28.18
CA LYS A 56 30.50 -23.22 28.20
C LYS A 56 29.70 -24.52 28.17
N ASP A 57 30.04 -25.40 27.22
CA ASP A 57 29.40 -26.71 27.04
C ASP A 57 27.90 -26.65 26.67
N LYS A 58 27.43 -25.53 26.11
CA LYS A 58 26.05 -25.36 25.69
C LYS A 58 25.95 -25.15 24.16
N GLU A 59 24.94 -25.76 23.57
CA GLU A 59 24.59 -25.57 22.19
C GLU A 59 23.77 -24.29 22.01
N ILE A 60 24.12 -23.45 21.02
CA ILE A 60 23.40 -22.22 20.72
C ILE A 60 22.96 -22.27 19.27
N GLU A 61 21.68 -22.12 19.05
CA GLU A 61 21.06 -22.14 17.73
C GLU A 61 20.22 -20.89 17.48
N ARG A 62 20.21 -20.42 16.25
CA ARG A 62 19.34 -19.38 15.75
C ARG A 62 18.20 -20.02 14.98
N VAL A 63 16.97 -19.73 15.37
CA VAL A 63 15.76 -20.21 14.70
C VAL A 63 14.99 -19.03 14.16
N VAL A 64 14.55 -19.10 12.89
CA VAL A 64 13.75 -18.07 12.24
C VAL A 64 12.52 -18.70 11.58
N PHE A 65 11.41 -17.98 11.64
CA PHE A 65 10.18 -18.36 10.96
C PHE A 65 9.39 -17.10 10.57
N ASN A 66 8.74 -17.14 9.40
CA ASN A 66 7.96 -16.02 8.88
C ASN A 66 6.52 -16.01 9.39
N GLU A 67 6.08 -17.07 10.07
CA GLU A 67 4.74 -17.20 10.66
C GLU A 67 4.81 -18.01 11.95
N ILE A 68 3.95 -17.68 12.91
CA ILE A 68 3.87 -18.39 14.18
C ILE A 68 2.73 -19.42 14.08
N THR A 69 3.04 -20.51 13.42
CA THR A 69 2.20 -21.71 13.31
C THR A 69 2.97 -22.92 13.84
N LYS A 70 2.28 -23.94 14.34
CA LYS A 70 2.92 -25.16 14.84
C LYS A 70 3.87 -25.77 13.81
N LYS A 71 3.45 -25.84 12.52
CA LYS A 71 4.27 -26.37 11.42
C LYS A 71 5.54 -25.54 11.21
N ALA A 72 5.42 -24.21 11.15
CA ALA A 72 6.57 -23.33 10.91
C ALA A 72 7.55 -23.30 12.08
N VAL A 73 7.04 -23.30 13.32
CA VAL A 73 7.88 -23.34 14.52
C VAL A 73 8.64 -24.66 14.60
N ILE A 74 7.99 -25.82 14.43
CA ILE A 74 8.64 -27.13 14.42
C ILE A 74 9.70 -27.17 13.32
N HIS A 75 9.36 -26.78 12.10
CA HIS A 75 10.30 -26.75 10.98
C HIS A 75 11.51 -25.85 11.28
N GLY A 76 11.30 -24.68 11.88
CA GLY A 76 12.41 -23.80 12.28
C GLY A 76 13.32 -24.43 13.34
N ILE A 77 12.76 -25.14 14.33
CA ILE A 77 13.53 -25.85 15.36
C ILE A 77 14.32 -27.03 14.76
N GLU A 78 13.77 -27.75 13.80
CA GLU A 78 14.41 -28.86 13.11
C GLU A 78 15.50 -28.39 12.11
N ASN A 79 15.45 -27.12 11.67
CA ASN A 79 16.38 -26.53 10.70
C ASN A 79 17.00 -25.24 11.25
N PRO A 80 17.75 -25.31 12.35
CA PRO A 80 18.39 -24.14 12.93
C PRO A 80 19.53 -23.65 12.05
N ARG A 81 19.88 -22.37 12.20
CA ARG A 81 21.04 -21.77 11.55
C ARG A 81 21.97 -21.08 12.54
N GLN A 82 23.06 -20.53 12.06
CA GLN A 82 23.89 -19.62 12.83
C GLN A 82 23.38 -18.18 12.72
N ILE A 83 23.79 -17.33 13.66
CA ILE A 83 23.58 -15.88 13.56
C ILE A 83 24.29 -15.40 12.29
N GLU A 84 23.60 -14.56 11.50
CA GLU A 84 24.12 -14.02 10.24
C GLU A 84 24.95 -12.74 10.51
N PRO A 85 26.29 -12.79 10.38
CA PRO A 85 27.16 -11.68 10.76
C PRO A 85 26.88 -10.41 9.93
N LEU A 86 26.54 -10.56 8.64
CA LEU A 86 26.27 -9.41 7.75
C LEU A 86 25.04 -8.63 8.18
N LEU A 87 24.01 -9.29 8.72
CA LEU A 87 22.84 -8.61 9.26
C LEU A 87 23.15 -7.87 10.55
N VAL A 88 23.99 -8.48 11.43
CA VAL A 88 24.49 -7.83 12.64
C VAL A 88 25.32 -6.61 12.30
N ASP A 89 26.26 -6.72 11.36
CA ASP A 89 27.10 -5.61 10.91
C ASP A 89 26.26 -4.46 10.31
N ALA A 90 25.25 -4.80 9.53
CA ALA A 90 24.32 -3.81 8.97
C ALA A 90 23.52 -3.08 10.06
N TYR A 91 23.10 -3.78 11.12
CA TYR A 91 22.48 -3.16 12.29
C TYR A 91 23.45 -2.25 13.03
N MET A 92 24.67 -2.73 13.31
CA MET A 92 25.73 -1.98 14.00
C MET A 92 26.09 -0.70 13.26
N ALA A 93 26.30 -0.80 11.93
CA ALA A 93 26.60 0.34 11.09
C ALA A 93 25.48 1.39 11.13
N ARG A 94 24.22 0.94 11.07
CA ARG A 94 23.07 1.83 11.20
C ARG A 94 23.02 2.50 12.55
N ARG A 95 23.21 1.75 13.64
CA ARG A 95 23.19 2.29 15.01
C ARG A 95 24.29 3.32 15.23
N ALA A 96 25.52 3.02 14.76
CA ALA A 96 26.63 3.95 14.81
C ALA A 96 26.32 5.24 14.02
N LEU A 97 25.76 5.10 12.82
CA LEU A 97 25.40 6.26 11.99
C LEU A 97 24.32 7.12 12.66
N ASP A 98 23.27 6.50 13.19
CA ASP A 98 22.19 7.23 13.89
C ASP A 98 22.73 7.97 15.12
N TYR A 99 23.65 7.34 15.89
CA TYR A 99 24.33 7.98 17.01
C TYR A 99 25.18 9.17 16.56
N LEU A 100 26.07 8.97 15.59
CA LEU A 100 26.97 10.01 15.10
C LEU A 100 26.21 11.21 14.52
N VAL A 101 25.18 10.96 13.70
CA VAL A 101 24.34 12.01 13.12
C VAL A 101 23.58 12.75 14.22
N GLY A 102 22.93 12.04 15.12
CA GLY A 102 22.14 12.63 16.19
C GLY A 102 22.99 13.51 17.13
N PHE A 103 24.09 12.99 17.64
CA PHE A 103 24.94 13.69 18.60
C PHE A 103 25.76 14.83 18.01
N ASN A 104 26.14 14.78 16.73
CA ASN A 104 26.89 15.87 16.10
C ASN A 104 25.98 16.99 15.57
N ILE A 105 24.79 16.67 15.08
CA ILE A 105 23.92 17.66 14.45
C ILE A 105 22.96 18.32 15.45
N SER A 106 22.44 17.58 16.43
CA SER A 106 21.48 18.11 17.40
C SER A 106 22.01 19.32 18.20
N PRO A 107 23.25 19.34 18.71
CA PRO A 107 23.79 20.51 19.38
C PRO A 107 23.89 21.77 18.50
N ILE A 108 24.14 21.57 17.19
CA ILE A 108 24.17 22.70 16.22
C ILE A 108 22.75 23.28 16.09
N LEU A 109 21.72 22.41 16.04
CA LEU A 109 20.33 22.87 16.00
C LEU A 109 19.95 23.67 17.25
N TRP A 110 20.34 23.22 18.45
CA TRP A 110 20.02 23.92 19.69
C TRP A 110 20.59 25.36 19.72
N THR A 111 21.77 25.53 19.11
CA THR A 111 22.41 26.84 19.03
C THR A 111 21.82 27.73 17.94
N LYS A 112 21.43 27.15 16.78
CA LYS A 112 20.99 27.90 15.60
C LYS A 112 19.48 28.09 15.50
N LEU A 113 18.70 27.17 16.06
CA LEU A 113 17.24 27.14 16.01
C LEU A 113 16.69 26.92 17.42
N PRO A 114 16.46 27.98 18.21
CA PRO A 114 15.88 27.88 19.55
C PRO A 114 14.56 27.13 19.52
N GLY A 115 14.38 26.16 20.43
CA GLY A 115 13.19 25.31 20.49
C GLY A 115 13.27 23.99 19.69
N SER A 116 14.30 23.81 18.85
CA SER A 116 14.54 22.52 18.20
C SER A 116 14.99 21.46 19.22
N LYS A 117 14.55 20.21 19.07
CA LYS A 117 14.87 19.13 20.00
C LYS A 117 16.05 18.29 19.52
N SER A 118 15.97 17.74 18.32
CA SER A 118 17.01 16.85 17.80
C SER A 118 17.00 16.82 16.27
N ALA A 119 18.15 16.44 15.70
CA ALA A 119 18.27 16.02 14.32
C ALA A 119 18.51 14.52 14.23
N GLY A 120 18.08 13.92 13.15
CA GLY A 120 18.32 12.52 12.90
C GLY A 120 18.21 12.19 11.42
N ARG A 121 18.84 11.09 11.03
CA ARG A 121 18.93 10.64 9.64
C ARG A 121 17.56 10.49 8.96
N VAL A 122 16.57 10.07 9.72
CA VAL A 122 15.22 9.82 9.25
C VAL A 122 14.36 11.07 9.36
N GLN A 123 14.26 11.65 10.54
CA GLN A 123 13.40 12.80 10.82
C GLN A 123 13.78 14.05 10.01
N SER A 124 15.08 14.29 9.80
CA SER A 124 15.53 15.44 9.03
C SER A 124 15.16 15.32 7.54
N VAL A 125 15.19 14.10 6.99
CA VAL A 125 14.77 13.87 5.61
C VAL A 125 13.24 13.99 5.47
N ALA A 126 12.48 13.47 6.42
CA ALA A 126 11.03 13.63 6.41
C ALA A 126 10.62 15.11 6.50
N LEU A 127 11.25 15.86 7.42
CA LEU A 127 11.01 17.29 7.56
C LEU A 127 11.36 18.05 6.26
N LYS A 128 12.48 17.71 5.61
CA LYS A 128 12.85 18.29 4.32
C LYS A 128 11.76 18.10 3.27
N LEU A 129 11.27 16.87 3.11
CA LEU A 129 10.20 16.57 2.14
C LEU A 129 8.90 17.35 2.44
N ILE A 130 8.54 17.46 3.73
CA ILE A 130 7.37 18.23 4.16
C ILE A 130 7.56 19.72 3.85
N THR A 131 8.73 20.26 4.14
CA THR A 131 9.05 21.69 3.88
C THR A 131 9.09 21.99 2.39
N GLU A 132 9.69 21.11 1.58
CA GLU A 132 9.68 21.24 0.12
C GLU A 132 8.24 21.23 -0.42
N ARG A 133 7.39 20.35 0.08
CA ARG A 133 5.96 20.30 -0.28
C ARG A 133 5.23 21.57 0.13
N GLU A 134 5.48 22.11 1.32
CA GLU A 134 4.83 23.34 1.75
C GLU A 134 5.27 24.53 0.87
N HIS A 135 6.56 24.58 0.51
CA HIS A 135 7.05 25.58 -0.44
C HIS A 135 6.43 25.46 -1.83
N GLU A 136 6.22 24.23 -2.33
CA GLU A 136 5.46 23.98 -3.57
C GLU A 136 4.03 24.53 -3.47
N ILE A 137 3.37 24.34 -2.31
CA ILE A 137 2.00 24.84 -2.08
C ILE A 137 1.96 26.36 -2.00
N GLU A 138 2.88 26.99 -1.24
CA GLU A 138 2.95 28.44 -1.06
C GLU A 138 3.30 29.19 -2.35
N SER A 139 4.17 28.60 -3.17
CA SER A 139 4.58 29.17 -4.46
C SER A 139 3.61 28.89 -5.60
N PHE A 140 2.62 28.02 -5.37
CA PHE A 140 1.68 27.61 -6.40
C PHE A 140 0.82 28.77 -6.85
N LYS A 141 0.69 28.93 -8.18
CA LYS A 141 -0.19 29.92 -8.81
C LYS A 141 -1.32 29.17 -9.50
N PRO A 142 -2.57 29.34 -9.06
CA PRO A 142 -3.71 28.73 -9.75
C PRO A 142 -3.80 29.22 -11.19
N GLU A 143 -3.93 28.28 -12.12
CA GLU A 143 -4.21 28.58 -13.53
C GLU A 143 -5.68 28.32 -13.80
N GLU A 144 -6.33 29.29 -14.43
CA GLU A 144 -7.72 29.19 -14.87
C GLU A 144 -7.81 28.32 -16.12
N PHE A 145 -8.81 27.48 -16.17
CA PHE A 145 -9.20 26.76 -17.38
C PHE A 145 -10.70 26.50 -17.38
N TRP A 146 -11.24 26.30 -18.56
CA TRP A 146 -12.66 26.03 -18.76
C TRP A 146 -12.87 24.69 -19.44
N THR A 147 -14.00 24.07 -19.15
CA THR A 147 -14.46 22.87 -19.84
C THR A 147 -15.79 23.12 -20.51
N LEU A 148 -16.02 22.45 -21.63
CA LEU A 148 -17.30 22.50 -22.34
C LEU A 148 -17.85 21.09 -22.49
N SER A 149 -19.02 20.89 -21.94
CA SER A 149 -19.82 19.68 -22.10
C SER A 149 -21.11 20.04 -22.80
N ILE A 150 -21.59 19.15 -23.64
CA ILE A 150 -22.79 19.38 -24.47
C ILE A 150 -23.80 18.31 -24.10
N LYS A 151 -25.00 18.73 -23.74
CA LYS A 151 -26.12 17.82 -23.55
C LYS A 151 -26.83 17.69 -24.90
N PHE A 152 -26.89 16.48 -25.40
CA PHE A 152 -27.58 16.14 -26.66
C PHE A 152 -28.84 15.34 -26.38
N GLU A 153 -29.85 15.54 -27.23
CA GLU A 153 -31.09 14.77 -27.22
C GLU A 153 -31.29 14.09 -28.61
N ASP A 154 -31.66 12.81 -28.56
CA ASP A 154 -31.99 12.09 -29.79
C ASP A 154 -33.50 12.19 -30.13
N ASN A 155 -33.89 11.63 -31.28
CA ASN A 155 -35.29 11.62 -31.76
C ASN A 155 -36.26 10.80 -30.87
N LYS A 156 -35.74 10.10 -29.84
CA LYS A 156 -36.52 9.33 -28.87
C LYS A 156 -36.58 10.01 -27.48
N ASN A 157 -36.16 11.28 -27.39
CA ASN A 157 -36.04 12.06 -26.15
C ASN A 157 -35.05 11.44 -25.13
N GLN A 158 -34.01 10.73 -25.62
CA GLN A 158 -32.94 10.25 -24.74
C GLN A 158 -31.82 11.29 -24.74
N ASN A 159 -31.36 11.57 -23.53
CA ASN A 159 -30.34 12.58 -23.25
C ASN A 159 -28.97 11.98 -22.97
N ILE A 160 -27.93 12.56 -23.57
CA ILE A 160 -26.55 12.21 -23.31
C ILE A 160 -25.68 13.47 -23.13
N THR A 161 -24.87 13.50 -22.11
CA THR A 161 -23.86 14.56 -21.94
C THR A 161 -22.53 14.07 -22.48
N ALA A 162 -21.93 14.81 -23.39
CA ALA A 162 -20.65 14.50 -23.99
C ALA A 162 -19.68 15.69 -23.85
N SER A 163 -18.44 15.40 -23.52
CA SER A 163 -17.38 16.41 -23.43
C SER A 163 -16.74 16.60 -24.79
N ILE A 164 -16.44 17.85 -25.14
CA ILE A 164 -15.77 18.18 -26.39
C ILE A 164 -14.32 17.66 -26.37
N SER A 165 -13.95 16.94 -27.43
CA SER A 165 -12.59 16.38 -27.61
C SER A 165 -11.84 16.98 -28.79
N GLN A 166 -12.58 17.58 -29.74
CA GLN A 166 -12.05 18.29 -30.90
C GLN A 166 -12.98 19.44 -31.27
N LEU A 167 -12.45 20.60 -31.58
CA LEU A 167 -13.17 21.78 -32.09
C LEU A 167 -12.43 22.37 -33.28
N ASP A 168 -13.14 22.58 -34.38
CA ASP A 168 -12.61 23.17 -35.62
C ASP A 168 -11.28 22.51 -36.05
N ASN A 169 -11.26 21.16 -36.04
CA ASN A 169 -10.12 20.28 -36.31
C ASN A 169 -8.98 20.33 -35.27
N ASN A 170 -9.08 21.13 -34.22
CA ASN A 170 -8.08 21.21 -33.16
C ASN A 170 -8.47 20.29 -32.01
N LYS A 171 -7.52 19.47 -31.53
CA LYS A 171 -7.71 18.64 -30.34
C LYS A 171 -7.88 19.52 -29.12
N ILE A 172 -8.89 19.23 -28.32
CA ILE A 172 -9.14 19.90 -27.03
C ILE A 172 -8.45 19.15 -25.94
N GLU A 173 -7.61 19.86 -25.19
CA GLU A 173 -6.90 19.41 -24.01
C GLU A 173 -7.33 20.23 -22.79
N LYS A 174 -6.88 19.86 -21.61
CA LYS A 174 -7.29 20.47 -20.33
C LYS A 174 -7.21 22.01 -20.33
N PHE A 175 -6.18 22.57 -20.94
CA PHE A 175 -5.91 24.02 -20.97
C PHE A 175 -6.18 24.68 -22.35
N SER A 176 -7.02 24.06 -23.15
CA SER A 176 -7.36 24.63 -24.46
C SER A 176 -8.26 25.89 -24.37
N PHE A 177 -9.01 26.01 -23.27
CA PHE A 177 -9.81 27.19 -22.95
C PHE A 177 -9.31 27.82 -21.66
N LYS A 178 -8.63 28.95 -21.75
CA LYS A 178 -7.94 29.61 -20.63
C LYS A 178 -8.73 30.76 -20.02
N ASN A 179 -9.77 31.22 -20.71
CA ASN A 179 -10.58 32.36 -20.30
C ASN A 179 -11.99 32.29 -20.85
N LYS A 180 -12.84 33.21 -20.38
CA LYS A 180 -14.24 33.28 -20.77
C LYS A 180 -14.44 33.59 -22.26
N ASP A 181 -13.54 34.30 -22.92
CA ASP A 181 -13.69 34.66 -24.34
C ASP A 181 -13.48 33.44 -25.23
N GLU A 182 -12.48 32.59 -24.91
CA GLU A 182 -12.21 31.36 -25.63
C GLU A 182 -13.37 30.34 -25.50
N ILE A 183 -13.99 30.24 -24.33
CA ILE A 183 -15.15 29.36 -24.15
C ILE A 183 -16.39 29.92 -24.88
N ASN A 184 -16.60 31.23 -24.87
CA ASN A 184 -17.70 31.88 -25.62
C ASN A 184 -17.54 31.66 -27.14
N TYR A 185 -16.30 31.72 -27.65
CA TYR A 185 -16.03 31.35 -29.04
C TYR A 185 -16.42 29.90 -29.32
N ALA A 186 -16.00 28.95 -28.45
CA ALA A 186 -16.34 27.56 -28.61
C ALA A 186 -17.86 27.33 -28.61
N ILE A 187 -18.59 27.94 -27.68
CA ILE A 187 -20.05 27.90 -27.58
C ILE A 187 -20.68 28.41 -28.91
N SER A 188 -20.20 29.55 -29.39
CA SER A 188 -20.70 30.14 -30.62
C SER A 188 -20.42 29.30 -31.88
N SER A 189 -19.27 28.63 -31.92
CA SER A 189 -18.92 27.70 -33.00
C SER A 189 -19.80 26.45 -32.95
N VAL A 190 -19.97 25.86 -31.77
CA VAL A 190 -20.79 24.65 -31.58
C VAL A 190 -22.26 24.90 -31.94
N ASN A 191 -22.85 26.02 -31.52
CA ASN A 191 -24.26 26.35 -31.78
C ASN A 191 -24.63 26.45 -33.26
N LYS A 192 -23.64 26.66 -34.17
CA LYS A 192 -23.86 26.76 -35.61
C LYS A 192 -23.82 25.42 -36.33
N LYS A 193 -23.50 24.33 -35.61
CA LYS A 193 -23.26 23.01 -36.20
C LYS A 193 -24.42 22.05 -35.91
N LYS A 194 -24.62 21.11 -36.82
CA LYS A 194 -25.48 19.95 -36.60
C LYS A 194 -24.63 18.76 -36.23
N PHE A 195 -25.15 17.92 -35.38
CA PHE A 195 -24.40 16.80 -34.82
C PHE A 195 -25.08 15.45 -35.08
N ASN A 196 -24.27 14.44 -35.30
CA ASN A 196 -24.69 13.06 -35.45
C ASN A 196 -23.91 12.14 -34.56
N ILE A 197 -24.55 11.11 -34.02
CA ILE A 197 -23.84 9.98 -33.44
C ILE A 197 -23.18 9.20 -34.58
N THR A 198 -21.87 9.27 -34.63
CA THR A 198 -21.07 8.66 -35.72
C THR A 198 -20.60 7.27 -35.37
N ASP A 199 -20.27 7.06 -34.08
CA ASP A 199 -19.78 5.78 -33.62
C ASP A 199 -20.27 5.45 -32.19
N ILE A 200 -20.58 4.16 -32.00
CA ILE A 200 -20.90 3.56 -30.71
C ILE A 200 -20.04 2.31 -30.57
N SER A 201 -19.05 2.39 -29.71
CA SER A 201 -18.11 1.29 -29.49
C SER A 201 -18.20 0.75 -28.08
N SER A 202 -18.10 -0.57 -27.95
CA SER A 202 -18.01 -1.28 -26.68
C SER A 202 -16.67 -2.02 -26.63
N LYS A 203 -15.99 -1.92 -25.48
CA LYS A 203 -14.72 -2.59 -25.26
C LYS A 203 -14.67 -3.16 -23.85
N ILE A 204 -14.32 -4.42 -23.75
CA ILE A 204 -14.06 -5.05 -22.44
C ILE A 204 -12.72 -4.55 -21.91
N VAL A 205 -12.74 -3.96 -20.73
CA VAL A 205 -11.56 -3.48 -20.00
C VAL A 205 -11.41 -4.32 -18.75
N ASN A 206 -10.24 -4.94 -18.59
CA ASN A 206 -9.91 -5.73 -17.41
C ASN A 206 -9.31 -4.82 -16.35
N ARG A 207 -9.77 -4.97 -15.10
CA ARG A 207 -9.17 -4.40 -13.90
C ARG A 207 -8.52 -5.53 -13.13
N ASN A 208 -7.20 -5.51 -13.05
CA ASN A 208 -6.43 -6.56 -12.42
C ASN A 208 -6.38 -6.40 -10.89
N PRO A 209 -6.35 -7.49 -10.13
CA PRO A 209 -6.12 -7.45 -8.70
C PRO A 209 -4.72 -6.90 -8.40
N SER A 210 -4.60 -6.23 -7.29
CA SER A 210 -3.30 -5.79 -6.79
C SER A 210 -2.65 -6.91 -5.98
N GLY A 211 -1.31 -6.93 -5.91
CA GLY A 211 -0.55 -7.89 -5.12
C GLY A 211 -0.87 -7.85 -3.62
N PRO A 212 -0.48 -8.88 -2.86
CA PRO A 212 -0.61 -8.90 -1.42
C PRO A 212 0.19 -7.75 -0.77
N PHE A 213 -0.05 -7.47 0.49
CA PHE A 213 0.54 -6.32 1.16
C PHE A 213 2.03 -6.48 1.45
N THR A 214 2.77 -5.39 1.23
CA THR A 214 4.02 -5.06 1.91
C THR A 214 3.71 -4.21 3.15
N THR A 215 4.69 -3.95 4.02
CA THR A 215 4.53 -3.03 5.16
C THR A 215 3.98 -1.66 4.71
N SER A 216 4.60 -1.08 3.70
CA SER A 216 4.24 0.25 3.19
C SER A 216 2.82 0.28 2.61
N THR A 217 2.46 -0.68 1.77
CA THR A 217 1.12 -0.73 1.17
C THR A 217 0.04 -1.07 2.18
N LEU A 218 0.35 -1.84 3.24
CA LEU A 218 -0.57 -2.07 4.36
C LEU A 218 -0.84 -0.77 5.12
N GLN A 219 0.20 -0.02 5.49
CA GLN A 219 0.06 1.26 6.18
C GLN A 219 -0.76 2.26 5.37
N GLN A 220 -0.46 2.40 4.07
CA GLN A 220 -1.20 3.28 3.16
C GLN A 220 -2.68 2.92 3.08
N THR A 221 -2.98 1.62 2.94
CA THR A 221 -4.36 1.16 2.79
C THR A 221 -5.13 1.21 4.12
N ALA A 222 -4.48 0.86 5.24
CA ALA A 222 -5.09 0.97 6.56
C ALA A 222 -5.40 2.43 6.92
N SER A 223 -4.51 3.37 6.57
CA SER A 223 -4.76 4.80 6.74
C SER A 223 -5.96 5.27 5.91
N SER A 224 -6.00 4.94 4.63
CA SER A 224 -7.05 5.43 3.72
C SER A 224 -8.42 4.76 3.94
N ARG A 225 -8.47 3.49 4.38
CA ARG A 225 -9.71 2.72 4.53
C ARG A 225 -10.21 2.62 5.95
N LEU A 226 -9.29 2.54 6.92
CA LEU A 226 -9.62 2.30 8.33
C LEU A 226 -9.36 3.51 9.21
N GLY A 227 -8.69 4.55 8.67
CA GLY A 227 -8.25 5.71 9.44
C GLY A 227 -7.17 5.38 10.48
N PHE A 228 -6.39 4.30 10.27
CA PHE A 228 -5.34 3.90 11.18
C PHE A 228 -4.03 4.58 10.79
N GLY A 229 -3.41 5.30 11.72
CA GLY A 229 -2.05 5.79 11.55
C GLY A 229 -1.04 4.64 11.42
N ALA A 230 0.14 4.92 10.88
CA ALA A 230 1.16 3.90 10.60
C ALA A 230 1.59 3.13 11.86
N SER A 231 1.80 3.82 12.99
CA SER A 231 2.17 3.20 14.27
C SER A 231 1.08 2.24 14.77
N ARG A 232 -0.19 2.71 14.79
CA ARG A 232 -1.34 1.88 15.19
C ARG A 232 -1.47 0.64 14.32
N THR A 233 -1.34 0.79 13.01
CA THR A 233 -1.38 -0.32 12.05
C THR A 233 -0.34 -1.37 12.40
N MET A 234 0.90 -0.96 12.65
CA MET A 234 1.99 -1.89 12.95
C MET A 234 1.86 -2.55 14.33
N GLN A 235 1.37 -1.82 15.34
CA GLN A 235 1.09 -2.40 16.66
C GLN A 235 0.01 -3.50 16.60
N ILE A 236 -1.05 -3.27 15.80
CA ILE A 236 -2.10 -4.27 15.60
C ILE A 236 -1.55 -5.46 14.80
N ALA A 237 -0.81 -5.21 13.72
CA ALA A 237 -0.19 -6.25 12.91
C ALA A 237 0.78 -7.11 13.73
N GLN A 238 1.58 -6.49 14.63
CA GLN A 238 2.48 -7.21 15.54
C GLN A 238 1.70 -8.18 16.45
N LYS A 239 0.57 -7.75 17.00
CA LYS A 239 -0.28 -8.63 17.83
C LYS A 239 -0.86 -9.79 17.02
N LEU A 240 -1.32 -9.53 15.78
CA LEU A 240 -1.82 -10.58 14.89
C LEU A 240 -0.73 -11.59 14.50
N TYR A 241 0.51 -11.15 14.36
CA TYR A 241 1.66 -12.00 14.08
C TYR A 241 2.09 -12.82 15.29
N GLN A 242 2.27 -12.17 16.46
CA GLN A 242 2.76 -12.81 17.69
C GLN A 242 1.82 -13.91 18.21
N GLY A 243 0.56 -13.82 17.88
CA GLY A 243 -0.43 -14.83 18.18
C GLY A 243 -1.62 -14.32 18.98
N ILE A 244 -2.74 -14.92 18.67
CA ILE A 244 -4.03 -14.72 19.34
C ILE A 244 -4.42 -16.05 19.94
N GLU A 245 -4.98 -16.01 21.14
CA GLU A 245 -5.50 -17.21 21.78
C GLU A 245 -6.81 -17.62 21.11
N ILE A 246 -6.80 -18.77 20.46
CA ILE A 246 -7.94 -19.36 19.74
C ILE A 246 -8.09 -20.80 20.23
N GLU A 247 -9.19 -21.07 20.94
CA GLU A 247 -9.54 -22.42 21.44
C GLU A 247 -8.43 -23.06 22.32
N GLY A 248 -7.72 -22.24 23.08
CA GLY A 248 -6.65 -22.69 23.98
C GLY A 248 -5.27 -22.82 23.34
N GLU A 249 -5.14 -22.48 22.06
CA GLU A 249 -3.85 -22.42 21.37
C GLU A 249 -3.51 -20.97 20.97
N THR A 250 -2.24 -20.57 21.14
CA THR A 250 -1.75 -19.28 20.64
C THR A 250 -1.32 -19.42 19.18
N ILE A 251 -2.00 -18.72 18.28
CA ILE A 251 -1.82 -18.85 16.83
C ILE A 251 -1.56 -17.48 16.21
N GLY A 252 -0.46 -17.35 15.47
CA GLY A 252 -0.21 -16.20 14.62
C GLY A 252 -1.15 -16.22 13.44
N LEU A 253 -1.94 -15.15 13.28
CA LEU A 253 -2.94 -15.06 12.20
C LEU A 253 -2.38 -14.53 10.89
N ILE A 254 -1.25 -13.84 10.91
CA ILE A 254 -0.60 -13.29 9.72
C ILE A 254 0.88 -13.65 9.67
N THR A 255 1.48 -13.60 8.48
CA THR A 255 2.93 -13.67 8.29
C THR A 255 3.61 -12.41 8.83
N TYR A 256 4.93 -12.45 8.95
CA TYR A 256 5.73 -11.35 9.46
C TYR A 256 5.44 -10.05 8.70
N MET A 257 5.07 -9.01 9.44
CA MET A 257 4.50 -7.77 8.87
C MET A 257 5.54 -6.74 8.43
N ARG A 258 6.83 -6.93 8.74
CA ARG A 258 7.91 -6.04 8.25
C ARG A 258 8.57 -6.63 7.03
N THR A 259 7.95 -6.42 5.88
CA THR A 259 8.39 -6.97 4.59
C THR A 259 8.19 -5.98 3.46
N ASP A 260 9.10 -5.99 2.51
CA ASP A 260 9.00 -5.34 1.20
C ASP A 260 8.64 -6.35 0.08
N GLY A 261 8.52 -7.64 0.43
CA GLY A 261 8.16 -8.71 -0.48
C GLY A 261 6.68 -8.71 -0.85
N THR A 262 6.40 -9.05 -2.09
CA THR A 262 5.04 -9.28 -2.63
C THR A 262 4.81 -10.75 -3.03
N ASN A 263 5.78 -11.62 -2.77
CA ASN A 263 5.69 -13.02 -3.11
C ASN A 263 4.88 -13.78 -2.06
N LEU A 264 4.15 -14.79 -2.51
CA LEU A 264 3.50 -15.77 -1.66
C LEU A 264 4.25 -17.10 -1.75
N SER A 265 4.28 -17.88 -0.66
CA SER A 265 4.80 -19.23 -0.68
C SER A 265 3.96 -20.13 -1.60
N LYS A 266 4.57 -21.19 -2.11
CA LYS A 266 3.86 -22.16 -2.97
C LYS A 266 2.66 -22.78 -2.26
N ASP A 267 2.83 -23.12 -0.97
CA ASP A 267 1.77 -23.71 -0.14
C ASP A 267 0.60 -22.73 0.01
N ALA A 268 0.88 -21.45 0.27
CA ALA A 268 -0.14 -20.41 0.38
C ALA A 268 -0.90 -20.20 -0.94
N ILE A 269 -0.20 -20.16 -2.08
CA ILE A 269 -0.81 -20.05 -3.40
C ILE A 269 -1.77 -21.22 -3.64
N LEU A 270 -1.33 -22.45 -3.37
CA LEU A 270 -2.18 -23.65 -3.54
C LEU A 270 -3.41 -23.59 -2.64
N ALA A 271 -3.25 -23.23 -1.36
CA ALA A 271 -4.35 -23.10 -0.42
C ALA A 271 -5.36 -22.02 -0.84
N PHE A 272 -4.87 -20.85 -1.30
CA PHE A 272 -5.75 -19.77 -1.78
C PHE A 272 -6.52 -20.18 -3.02
N ARG A 273 -5.86 -20.82 -3.99
CA ARG A 273 -6.49 -21.29 -5.22
C ARG A 273 -7.55 -22.37 -4.96
N ASP A 274 -7.27 -23.28 -4.02
CA ASP A 274 -8.23 -24.29 -3.60
C ASP A 274 -9.45 -23.66 -2.91
N TYR A 275 -9.21 -22.69 -2.01
CA TYR A 275 -10.28 -21.92 -1.36
C TYR A 275 -11.14 -21.16 -2.37
N ILE A 276 -10.52 -20.44 -3.32
CA ILE A 276 -11.24 -19.70 -4.36
C ILE A 276 -12.14 -20.67 -5.14
N LYS A 277 -11.61 -21.81 -5.56
CA LYS A 277 -12.35 -22.80 -6.34
C LYS A 277 -13.55 -23.36 -5.58
N LYS A 278 -13.38 -23.66 -4.28
CA LYS A 278 -14.42 -24.31 -3.47
C LYS A 278 -15.48 -23.35 -2.94
N GLU A 279 -15.02 -22.21 -2.40
CA GLU A 279 -15.90 -21.31 -1.63
C GLU A 279 -16.43 -20.12 -2.45
N ILE A 280 -15.70 -19.71 -3.52
CA ILE A 280 -16.08 -18.55 -4.31
C ILE A 280 -16.64 -18.95 -5.65
N GLY A 281 -16.01 -19.91 -6.31
CA GLY A 281 -16.41 -20.45 -7.61
C GLY A 281 -15.24 -20.58 -8.58
N ALA A 282 -15.34 -21.54 -9.49
CA ALA A 282 -14.30 -21.85 -10.46
C ALA A 282 -14.03 -20.69 -11.44
N ASP A 283 -15.04 -19.89 -11.78
CA ASP A 283 -14.94 -18.73 -12.69
C ASP A 283 -14.09 -17.59 -12.11
N TYR A 284 -13.91 -17.56 -10.78
CA TYR A 284 -13.07 -16.58 -10.09
C TYR A 284 -11.61 -16.98 -9.98
N LEU A 285 -11.26 -18.18 -10.46
CA LEU A 285 -9.91 -18.72 -10.41
C LEU A 285 -9.21 -18.54 -11.76
N PRO A 286 -8.15 -17.70 -11.85
CA PRO A 286 -7.40 -17.59 -13.09
C PRO A 286 -6.69 -18.89 -13.46
N GLY A 287 -6.47 -19.12 -14.76
CA GLY A 287 -5.86 -20.35 -15.27
C GLY A 287 -4.48 -20.67 -14.69
N SER A 288 -3.71 -19.63 -14.31
CA SER A 288 -2.40 -19.77 -13.65
C SER A 288 -2.33 -18.90 -12.39
N ALA A 289 -1.40 -19.23 -11.49
CA ALA A 289 -1.12 -18.40 -10.32
C ALA A 289 -0.61 -17.02 -10.74
N LEU A 290 -1.11 -15.98 -10.08
CA LEU A 290 -0.68 -14.61 -10.34
C LEU A 290 0.59 -14.31 -9.55
N ASN A 291 1.59 -13.77 -10.24
CA ASN A 291 2.88 -13.39 -9.68
C ASN A 291 3.03 -11.87 -9.67
N TYR A 292 3.49 -11.34 -8.53
CA TYR A 292 3.67 -9.91 -8.30
C TYR A 292 5.14 -9.51 -8.07
N SER A 293 6.08 -10.41 -8.37
CA SER A 293 7.51 -10.11 -8.31
C SER A 293 7.83 -9.01 -9.31
N GLY A 294 7.85 -7.76 -8.84
CA GLY A 294 8.34 -6.61 -9.58
C GLY A 294 9.87 -6.65 -9.75
N LYS A 295 10.45 -5.67 -10.46
CA LYS A 295 11.90 -5.46 -10.48
C LYS A 295 12.39 -5.36 -9.04
N LYS A 296 13.25 -6.30 -8.61
CA LYS A 296 13.88 -6.27 -7.30
C LYS A 296 14.44 -4.86 -7.07
N ALA A 297 14.03 -4.19 -6.01
CA ALA A 297 14.68 -2.96 -5.60
C ALA A 297 16.19 -3.24 -5.46
N LYS A 298 17.04 -2.31 -5.92
CA LYS A 298 18.49 -2.46 -6.06
C LYS A 298 19.23 -2.92 -4.78
N ASN A 299 18.54 -3.03 -3.65
CA ASN A 299 19.03 -3.48 -2.34
C ASN A 299 17.90 -4.20 -1.56
N ALA A 300 17.06 -5.01 -2.22
CA ALA A 300 16.08 -5.82 -1.49
C ALA A 300 16.84 -6.74 -0.52
N GLN A 301 16.54 -6.64 0.76
CA GLN A 301 16.86 -7.70 1.71
C GLN A 301 16.17 -8.98 1.24
N GLU A 302 16.67 -10.15 1.67
CA GLU A 302 16.18 -11.47 1.30
C GLU A 302 14.67 -11.49 1.03
N ALA A 303 14.25 -12.26 0.04
CA ALA A 303 12.87 -12.33 -0.44
C ALA A 303 11.92 -12.77 0.67
N HIS A 304 11.56 -11.85 1.56
CA HIS A 304 10.53 -12.08 2.57
C HIS A 304 9.19 -12.28 1.86
N GLU A 305 8.39 -13.15 2.43
CA GLU A 305 7.03 -13.36 1.98
C GLU A 305 6.18 -12.11 2.25
N ALA A 306 5.14 -11.88 1.42
CA ALA A 306 4.17 -10.82 1.64
C ALA A 306 3.37 -11.02 2.93
N ILE A 307 2.71 -9.96 3.38
CA ILE A 307 1.78 -10.03 4.51
C ILE A 307 0.50 -10.74 4.03
N ARG A 308 0.20 -11.89 4.63
CA ARG A 308 -0.96 -12.74 4.32
C ARG A 308 -1.49 -13.44 5.57
N PRO A 309 -2.71 -13.99 5.54
CA PRO A 309 -3.14 -14.91 6.59
C PRO A 309 -2.28 -16.18 6.58
N THR A 310 -2.00 -16.71 7.77
CA THR A 310 -1.26 -17.97 7.93
C THR A 310 -2.09 -19.17 7.47
N ASP A 311 -3.41 -19.05 7.62
CA ASP A 311 -4.38 -20.05 7.18
C ASP A 311 -5.60 -19.35 6.57
N ILE A 312 -5.88 -19.62 5.29
CA ILE A 312 -6.97 -18.99 4.57
C ILE A 312 -8.36 -19.41 5.06
N ILE A 313 -8.49 -20.58 5.66
CA ILE A 313 -9.74 -21.11 6.20
C ILE A 313 -10.18 -20.29 7.43
N ARG A 314 -9.26 -19.64 8.12
CA ARG A 314 -9.55 -18.71 9.19
C ARG A 314 -10.05 -17.39 8.64
N THR A 315 -11.30 -17.40 8.19
CA THR A 315 -11.93 -16.19 7.66
C THR A 315 -12.06 -15.11 8.73
N PRO A 316 -12.11 -13.82 8.36
CA PRO A 316 -12.32 -12.73 9.33
C PRO A 316 -13.57 -12.95 10.20
N GLN A 317 -14.60 -13.56 9.65
CA GLN A 317 -15.84 -13.86 10.36
C GLN A 317 -15.64 -14.98 11.41
N SER A 318 -14.89 -16.03 11.07
CA SER A 318 -14.67 -17.17 11.98
C SER A 318 -13.82 -16.79 13.20
N VAL A 319 -12.86 -15.88 13.06
CA VAL A 319 -11.97 -15.45 14.14
C VAL A 319 -12.46 -14.20 14.88
N LYS A 320 -13.52 -13.55 14.41
CA LYS A 320 -14.03 -12.29 14.96
C LYS A 320 -14.22 -12.27 16.47
N LYS A 321 -14.70 -13.38 17.05
CA LYS A 321 -14.96 -13.49 18.49
C LYS A 321 -13.70 -13.47 19.37
N TYR A 322 -12.53 -13.72 18.76
CA TYR A 322 -11.23 -13.72 19.46
C TYR A 322 -10.45 -12.42 19.26
N LEU A 323 -10.92 -11.54 18.39
CA LEU A 323 -10.24 -10.31 18.00
C LEU A 323 -10.91 -9.07 18.57
N SER A 324 -10.12 -8.06 18.92
CA SER A 324 -10.66 -6.72 19.13
C SER A 324 -11.22 -6.15 17.81
N PRO A 325 -12.09 -5.14 17.86
CA PRO A 325 -12.65 -4.53 16.64
C PRO A 325 -11.59 -4.07 15.64
N ASP A 326 -10.50 -3.48 16.13
CA ASP A 326 -9.41 -3.00 15.28
C ASP A 326 -8.58 -4.14 14.68
N GLN A 327 -8.30 -5.18 15.48
CA GLN A 327 -7.63 -6.38 15.00
C GLN A 327 -8.45 -7.06 13.89
N ASN A 328 -9.76 -7.18 14.09
CA ASN A 328 -10.64 -7.77 13.08
C ASN A 328 -10.66 -6.97 11.78
N LYS A 329 -10.74 -5.63 11.86
CA LYS A 329 -10.71 -4.76 10.67
C LYS A 329 -9.40 -4.90 9.90
N LEU A 330 -8.26 -4.92 10.61
CA LEU A 330 -6.96 -5.04 9.96
C LEU A 330 -6.75 -6.45 9.39
N TYR A 331 -7.19 -7.47 10.11
CA TYR A 331 -7.13 -8.85 9.64
C TYR A 331 -8.00 -9.06 8.38
N ASP A 332 -9.22 -8.54 8.38
CA ASP A 332 -10.10 -8.57 7.21
C ASP A 332 -9.47 -7.91 5.99
N LEU A 333 -8.85 -6.75 6.19
CA LEU A 333 -8.13 -6.04 5.13
C LEU A 333 -6.98 -6.89 4.55
N ILE A 334 -6.19 -7.53 5.41
CA ILE A 334 -5.05 -8.39 5.00
C ILE A 334 -5.57 -9.65 4.30
N TRP A 335 -6.55 -10.33 4.90
CA TRP A 335 -7.12 -11.56 4.37
C TRP A 335 -7.74 -11.35 2.98
N SER A 336 -8.60 -10.33 2.87
CA SER A 336 -9.28 -9.99 1.63
C SER A 336 -8.30 -9.61 0.52
N ARG A 337 -7.25 -8.84 0.85
CA ARG A 337 -6.22 -8.44 -0.11
C ARG A 337 -5.39 -9.63 -0.60
N ALA A 338 -4.96 -10.49 0.31
CA ALA A 338 -4.14 -11.65 -0.01
C ALA A 338 -4.92 -12.65 -0.88
N LEU A 339 -6.17 -12.94 -0.52
CA LEU A 339 -7.02 -13.85 -1.31
C LEU A 339 -7.31 -13.27 -2.70
N SER A 340 -7.73 -12.01 -2.76
CA SER A 340 -8.04 -11.33 -4.02
C SER A 340 -6.87 -11.25 -4.97
N SER A 341 -5.64 -11.27 -4.45
CA SER A 341 -4.43 -11.29 -5.28
C SER A 341 -4.29 -12.55 -6.15
N GLN A 342 -5.02 -13.62 -5.85
CA GLN A 342 -5.02 -14.86 -6.62
C GLN A 342 -6.35 -15.08 -7.36
N MET A 343 -7.19 -14.05 -7.47
CA MET A 343 -8.48 -14.10 -8.15
C MET A 343 -8.44 -13.53 -9.58
N GLU A 344 -9.44 -13.91 -10.37
CA GLU A 344 -9.63 -13.40 -11.73
C GLU A 344 -9.89 -11.88 -11.73
N SER A 345 -9.48 -11.23 -12.81
CA SER A 345 -9.67 -9.79 -13.03
C SER A 345 -11.16 -9.45 -13.12
N ALA A 346 -11.54 -8.29 -12.60
CA ALA A 346 -12.85 -7.73 -12.88
C ALA A 346 -12.94 -7.24 -14.32
N LYS A 347 -14.09 -7.44 -14.98
CA LYS A 347 -14.32 -7.09 -16.39
C LYS A 347 -15.41 -6.03 -16.46
N PHE A 348 -15.06 -4.92 -17.09
CA PHE A 348 -15.96 -3.81 -17.33
C PHE A 348 -16.24 -3.70 -18.83
N ASP A 349 -17.48 -3.49 -19.17
CA ASP A 349 -17.89 -3.10 -20.51
C ASP A 349 -17.82 -1.57 -20.59
N ARG A 350 -16.82 -1.04 -21.28
CA ARG A 350 -16.66 0.39 -21.50
C ARG A 350 -17.29 0.76 -22.82
N ASN A 351 -18.41 1.47 -22.74
CA ASN A 351 -19.11 2.01 -23.88
C ASN A 351 -18.63 3.44 -24.15
N THR A 352 -18.37 3.77 -25.41
CA THR A 352 -18.01 5.11 -25.84
C THR A 352 -18.89 5.50 -27.01
N ILE A 353 -19.56 6.63 -26.90
CA ILE A 353 -20.38 7.23 -27.93
C ILE A 353 -19.62 8.45 -28.45
N SER A 354 -19.36 8.46 -29.76
CA SER A 354 -18.74 9.58 -30.47
C SER A 354 -19.81 10.34 -31.24
N ILE A 355 -19.89 11.62 -31.00
CA ILE A 355 -20.84 12.54 -31.60
C ILE A 355 -20.03 13.60 -32.39
N ALA A 356 -20.24 13.69 -33.67
CA ALA A 356 -19.47 14.61 -34.51
C ALA A 356 -20.38 15.57 -35.29
N SER A 357 -19.86 16.74 -35.59
CA SER A 357 -20.48 17.67 -36.53
C SER A 357 -20.55 17.09 -37.97
N ASP A 358 -21.43 17.61 -38.80
CA ASP A 358 -21.59 17.14 -40.19
C ASP A 358 -20.24 17.14 -40.95
N ASN A 359 -19.36 18.09 -40.68
CA ASN A 359 -18.05 18.20 -41.31
C ASN A 359 -16.94 17.39 -40.59
N ASN A 360 -17.26 16.71 -39.52
CA ASN A 360 -16.30 16.03 -38.63
C ASN A 360 -15.19 16.94 -38.04
N ASP A 361 -15.35 18.25 -38.07
CA ASP A 361 -14.40 19.22 -37.52
C ASP A 361 -14.54 19.38 -36.00
N THR A 362 -15.70 19.02 -35.45
CA THR A 362 -16.00 19.06 -34.01
C THR A 362 -16.48 17.69 -33.57
N VAL A 363 -15.82 17.16 -32.52
CA VAL A 363 -16.10 15.83 -32.00
C VAL A 363 -16.29 15.90 -30.48
N CYS A 364 -17.39 15.32 -30.03
CA CYS A 364 -17.69 15.14 -28.63
C CYS A 364 -17.69 13.65 -28.28
N LYS A 365 -17.31 13.30 -27.05
CA LYS A 365 -17.29 11.92 -26.56
C LYS A 365 -17.98 11.80 -25.21
N SER A 366 -18.78 10.77 -25.08
CA SER A 366 -19.32 10.31 -23.83
C SER A 366 -18.87 8.89 -23.57
N SER A 367 -18.45 8.59 -22.35
CA SER A 367 -18.00 7.25 -21.98
C SER A 367 -18.68 6.79 -20.69
N GLY A 368 -19.17 5.58 -20.71
CA GLY A 368 -19.73 4.90 -19.56
C GLY A 368 -19.03 3.56 -19.30
N SER A 369 -19.21 3.02 -18.13
CA SER A 369 -18.62 1.74 -17.74
C SER A 369 -19.62 0.94 -16.92
N VAL A 370 -19.85 -0.31 -17.31
CA VAL A 370 -20.76 -1.23 -16.61
C VAL A 370 -19.98 -2.46 -16.20
N LEU A 371 -20.11 -2.87 -14.94
CA LEU A 371 -19.48 -4.08 -14.43
C LEU A 371 -20.14 -5.32 -15.04
N LYS A 372 -19.37 -6.12 -15.76
CA LYS A 372 -19.84 -7.41 -16.36
C LYS A 372 -19.48 -8.62 -15.50
N PHE A 373 -18.31 -8.57 -14.89
CA PHE A 373 -17.83 -9.62 -14.00
C PHE A 373 -17.02 -8.98 -12.87
N ASP A 374 -17.44 -9.23 -11.64
CA ASP A 374 -16.84 -8.59 -10.46
C ASP A 374 -15.43 -9.13 -10.12
N GLY A 375 -15.12 -10.38 -10.49
CA GLY A 375 -13.81 -10.97 -10.27
C GLY A 375 -13.33 -10.77 -8.82
N PHE A 376 -12.12 -10.27 -8.65
CA PHE A 376 -11.53 -10.01 -7.33
C PHE A 376 -12.31 -8.98 -6.49
N LEU A 377 -13.12 -8.12 -7.11
CA LEU A 377 -13.93 -7.12 -6.40
C LEU A 377 -14.99 -7.75 -5.50
N LYS A 378 -15.38 -8.99 -5.75
CA LYS A 378 -16.29 -9.74 -4.89
C LYS A 378 -15.81 -9.83 -3.44
N ILE A 379 -14.50 -9.95 -3.26
CA ILE A 379 -13.86 -10.07 -1.94
C ILE A 379 -13.20 -8.75 -1.52
N TYR A 380 -12.51 -8.08 -2.44
CA TYR A 380 -11.75 -6.87 -2.16
C TYR A 380 -12.36 -5.66 -2.87
N ASN A 381 -13.55 -5.25 -2.40
CA ASN A 381 -14.18 -4.04 -2.89
C ASN A 381 -13.55 -2.80 -2.24
N ASN A 382 -13.20 -1.81 -3.06
CA ASN A 382 -12.79 -0.48 -2.59
C ASN A 382 -13.89 0.53 -2.94
N PRO A 383 -14.76 0.92 -1.98
CA PRO A 383 -15.86 1.85 -2.26
C PRO A 383 -15.39 3.18 -2.86
N SER A 384 -14.17 3.64 -2.53
CA SER A 384 -13.62 4.88 -3.07
C SER A 384 -13.04 4.74 -4.49
N LYS A 385 -13.03 3.53 -5.06
CA LYS A 385 -12.51 3.22 -6.41
C LYS A 385 -13.49 2.42 -7.26
N VAL A 386 -14.70 2.19 -6.79
CA VAL A 386 -15.80 1.81 -7.68
C VAL A 386 -16.08 3.09 -8.47
N ASP A 387 -15.59 3.14 -9.70
CA ASP A 387 -16.10 4.10 -10.67
C ASP A 387 -17.62 3.94 -10.61
N GLU A 388 -18.34 5.00 -10.25
CA GLU A 388 -19.79 4.99 -10.29
C GLU A 388 -20.16 4.40 -11.65
N GLU A 389 -20.98 3.35 -11.65
CA GLU A 389 -21.43 2.76 -12.90
C GLU A 389 -22.13 3.85 -13.69
N THR A 390 -21.43 4.39 -14.68
CA THR A 390 -22.01 5.37 -15.57
C THR A 390 -22.65 4.60 -16.70
N VAL A 391 -23.91 4.27 -16.53
CA VAL A 391 -24.70 3.63 -17.57
C VAL A 391 -25.04 4.68 -18.61
N LEU A 392 -24.51 4.53 -19.81
CA LEU A 392 -24.95 5.36 -20.95
C LEU A 392 -26.33 4.90 -21.42
N PRO A 393 -27.21 5.85 -21.85
CA PRO A 393 -28.47 5.51 -22.46
C PRO A 393 -28.26 4.70 -23.74
N GLU A 394 -29.23 3.87 -24.11
CA GLU A 394 -29.22 3.15 -25.38
C GLU A 394 -29.50 4.12 -26.50
N MET A 395 -28.45 4.55 -27.19
CA MET A 395 -28.52 5.48 -28.33
C MET A 395 -28.32 4.74 -29.64
N SER A 396 -28.87 5.32 -30.72
CA SER A 396 -28.66 4.83 -32.09
C SER A 396 -27.89 5.85 -32.90
N LYS A 397 -27.13 5.39 -33.92
CA LYS A 397 -26.47 6.30 -34.87
C LYS A 397 -27.50 7.17 -35.55
N GLY A 398 -27.22 8.45 -35.71
CA GLY A 398 -28.10 9.42 -36.35
C GLY A 398 -28.03 10.82 -35.76
N LEU A 399 -28.94 11.66 -36.20
CA LEU A 399 -29.01 13.07 -35.83
C LEU A 399 -29.35 13.22 -34.33
N VAL A 400 -28.67 14.15 -33.69
CA VAL A 400 -28.94 14.58 -32.30
C VAL A 400 -28.99 16.11 -32.26
N ASN A 401 -29.86 16.62 -31.38
CA ASN A 401 -30.01 18.06 -31.18
C ASN A 401 -29.27 18.48 -29.92
N ILE A 402 -28.74 19.70 -29.92
CA ILE A 402 -28.17 20.30 -28.73
C ILE A 402 -29.35 20.74 -27.84
N GLU A 403 -29.43 20.17 -26.64
CA GLU A 403 -30.36 20.58 -25.57
C GLU A 403 -29.77 21.70 -24.72
N ALA A 404 -28.51 21.53 -24.31
CA ALA A 404 -27.80 22.51 -23.48
C ALA A 404 -26.28 22.48 -23.71
N LEU A 405 -25.66 23.64 -23.52
CA LEU A 405 -24.22 23.80 -23.47
C LEU A 405 -23.85 24.10 -22.02
N ILE A 406 -22.93 23.34 -21.44
CA ILE A 406 -22.52 23.43 -20.05
C ILE A 406 -21.05 23.83 -20.04
N ASP A 407 -20.78 25.08 -19.71
CA ASP A 407 -19.44 25.59 -19.50
C ASP A 407 -19.13 25.71 -18.02
N GLU A 408 -17.98 25.21 -17.60
CA GLU A 408 -17.55 25.24 -16.23
C GLU A 408 -16.18 25.86 -16.08
N GLN A 409 -16.06 26.81 -15.15
CA GLN A 409 -14.79 27.43 -14.78
C GLN A 409 -14.07 26.59 -13.73
N HIS A 410 -12.81 26.33 -13.95
CA HIS A 410 -11.96 25.58 -13.04
C HIS A 410 -10.65 26.34 -12.78
N PHE A 411 -10.05 26.04 -11.63
CA PHE A 411 -8.70 26.47 -11.29
C PHE A 411 -7.88 25.25 -10.90
N THR A 412 -6.63 25.22 -11.34
CA THR A 412 -5.69 24.19 -10.86
C THR A 412 -5.52 24.32 -9.35
N GLN A 413 -5.35 23.19 -8.68
CA GLN A 413 -5.14 23.14 -7.24
C GLN A 413 -3.66 22.83 -6.93
N PRO A 414 -3.12 23.35 -5.83
CA PRO A 414 -1.78 22.97 -5.39
C PRO A 414 -1.73 21.48 -5.03
N PRO A 415 -0.53 20.87 -5.05
CA PRO A 415 -0.40 19.50 -4.57
C PRO A 415 -0.86 19.42 -3.11
N PRO A 416 -1.55 18.33 -2.70
CA PRO A 416 -2.00 18.19 -1.32
C PRO A 416 -0.81 18.02 -0.37
N ARG A 417 -0.96 18.46 0.88
CA ARG A 417 -0.04 18.17 1.97
C ARG A 417 0.12 16.68 2.16
N TYR A 418 1.28 16.24 2.62
CA TYR A 418 1.48 14.83 2.93
C TYR A 418 0.61 14.40 4.11
N SER A 419 -0.11 13.29 3.93
CA SER A 419 -0.57 12.45 5.05
C SER A 419 0.54 11.47 5.42
N GLU A 420 0.46 10.82 6.60
CA GLU A 420 1.40 9.74 6.96
C GLU A 420 1.56 8.72 5.83
N ALA A 421 0.44 8.26 5.27
CA ALA A 421 0.43 7.27 4.18
C ALA A 421 1.15 7.76 2.91
N SER A 422 0.91 9.01 2.50
CA SER A 422 1.54 9.56 1.30
C SER A 422 3.01 9.90 1.51
N LEU A 423 3.42 10.26 2.74
CA LEU A 423 4.82 10.47 3.10
C LEU A 423 5.59 9.13 3.08
N VAL A 424 5.04 8.07 3.68
CA VAL A 424 5.62 6.72 3.62
C VAL A 424 5.80 6.27 2.18
N LYS A 425 4.79 6.47 1.33
CA LYS A 425 4.86 6.17 -0.10
C LYS A 425 5.99 6.96 -0.79
N LYS A 426 6.10 8.26 -0.50
CA LYS A 426 7.12 9.12 -1.10
C LYS A 426 8.55 8.69 -0.69
N LEU A 427 8.74 8.33 0.56
CA LEU A 427 10.02 7.80 1.07
C LEU A 427 10.41 6.48 0.41
N GLU A 428 9.43 5.59 0.19
CA GLU A 428 9.62 4.32 -0.53
C GLU A 428 10.01 4.57 -1.99
N GLU A 429 9.30 5.45 -2.71
CA GLU A 429 9.60 5.85 -4.09
C GLU A 429 11.02 6.41 -4.25
N LEU A 430 11.49 7.16 -3.26
CA LEU A 430 12.84 7.72 -3.23
C LEU A 430 13.91 6.71 -2.77
N GLY A 431 13.51 5.50 -2.34
CA GLY A 431 14.42 4.48 -1.81
C GLY A 431 15.05 4.86 -0.46
N ILE A 432 14.49 5.83 0.26
CA ILE A 432 14.99 6.33 1.56
C ILE A 432 14.42 5.52 2.72
N GLY A 433 13.15 5.09 2.62
CA GLY A 433 12.45 4.33 3.63
C GLY A 433 12.60 2.82 3.46
N ARG A 434 12.62 2.09 4.58
CA ARG A 434 12.54 0.63 4.67
C ARG A 434 11.41 0.26 5.62
N PRO A 435 10.88 -0.98 5.59
CA PRO A 435 9.81 -1.41 6.50
C PRO A 435 10.10 -1.10 7.98
N SER A 436 11.34 -1.32 8.42
CA SER A 436 11.79 -0.99 9.78
C SER A 436 11.95 0.52 10.04
N THR A 437 12.06 1.33 9.01
CA THR A 437 12.24 2.79 9.12
C THR A 437 10.90 3.53 9.20
N CYS A 438 9.86 2.98 8.56
CA CYS A 438 8.51 3.55 8.57
C CYS A 438 7.90 3.66 9.98
N LEU A 439 8.34 2.83 10.93
CA LEU A 439 7.93 2.87 12.34
C LEU A 439 8.51 4.07 13.12
N LEU A 440 9.69 4.56 12.73
CA LEU A 440 10.37 5.65 13.43
C LEU A 440 9.74 7.03 13.18
N TYR A 441 8.91 7.17 12.12
CA TYR A 441 8.24 8.44 11.81
C TYR A 441 7.01 8.72 12.67
N THR A 442 6.54 7.74 13.42
CA THR A 442 5.22 7.80 14.07
C THR A 442 5.27 7.71 15.58
N SER A 443 6.43 7.42 16.19
CA SER A 443 6.50 7.22 17.64
C SER A 443 6.84 8.45 18.46
N ASP A 444 7.37 9.55 17.85
CA ASP A 444 7.87 10.71 18.60
C ASP A 444 7.69 12.07 17.88
N ALA A 445 6.76 12.19 16.93
CA ALA A 445 6.47 13.46 16.27
C ALA A 445 5.21 14.13 16.82
#